data_8c781c106972760d72062633d4521676
#
_entry.id   8c781c106972760d72062633d4521676
#
_cell.length_a   1.000
_cell.length_b   1.000
_cell.length_c   1.000
_cell.angle_alpha   90.00
_cell.angle_beta   90.00
_cell.angle_gamma   90.00
#
_symmetry.space_group_name_H-M   'P 1'
#
loop_
_entity.id
_entity.type
_entity.pdbx_description
1 polymer ?
#
loop_
_entity_poly.entity_id
_entity_poly.type
_entity_poly.pdbx_seq_one_letter_code
_entity_poly.pdbx_strand_id
1 'polypeptide(L)'
;MASNMMEHLESSNILYEMQHGFRSNRSCESQIISLAHQLAQNNDKNIQTDLIIMDFAKAFDKVPYKRLISKLKFYGISDQTTTWITSFLANRTQTVLLENTTSEKIAVTSGVPKQLY
;
A
#
# COMPACT_ATOMS: atom_id res chain seq x y z
N MET A 1 4.40 -2.86 -15.91
CA MET A 1 4.72 -3.79 -14.79
C MET A 1 3.72 -3.66 -13.65
N ALA A 2 3.49 -2.48 -13.07
CA ALA A 2 2.52 -2.29 -11.97
C ALA A 2 1.10 -2.75 -12.36
N SER A 3 0.62 -2.41 -13.54
CA SER A 3 -0.71 -2.81 -14.06
C SER A 3 -0.89 -4.34 -14.09
N ASN A 4 0.11 -5.07 -14.61
CA ASN A 4 0.07 -6.53 -14.70
C ASN A 4 0.09 -7.20 -13.32
N MET A 5 0.81 -6.61 -12.36
CA MET A 5 0.80 -7.11 -10.97
C MET A 5 -0.56 -6.89 -10.33
N MET A 6 -1.17 -5.72 -10.53
CA MET A 6 -2.49 -5.42 -10.00
C MET A 6 -3.55 -6.34 -10.62
N GLU A 7 -3.52 -6.54 -11.93
CA GLU A 7 -4.40 -7.47 -12.63
C GLU A 7 -4.28 -8.90 -12.09
N HIS A 8 -3.05 -9.37 -11.84
CA HIS A 8 -2.81 -10.67 -11.22
C HIS A 8 -3.41 -10.76 -9.80
N LEU A 9 -3.19 -9.74 -8.97
CA LEU A 9 -3.71 -9.72 -7.60
C LEU A 9 -5.26 -9.67 -7.56
N GLU A 10 -5.88 -8.96 -8.49
CA GLU A 10 -7.34 -8.86 -8.59
C GLU A 10 -7.95 -10.14 -9.17
N SER A 11 -7.43 -10.66 -10.28
CA SER A 11 -7.94 -11.87 -10.91
C SER A 11 -7.80 -13.12 -10.04
N SER A 12 -6.79 -13.14 -9.18
CA SER A 12 -6.56 -14.21 -8.20
C SER A 12 -7.31 -14.04 -6.88
N ASN A 13 -8.15 -13.01 -6.74
CA ASN A 13 -8.88 -12.67 -5.51
C ASN A 13 -7.99 -12.55 -4.26
N ILE A 14 -6.77 -12.06 -4.41
CA ILE A 14 -5.80 -11.91 -3.32
C ILE A 14 -6.11 -10.69 -2.46
N LEU A 15 -6.68 -9.65 -3.08
CA LEU A 15 -7.00 -8.41 -2.38
C LEU A 15 -8.33 -8.53 -1.65
N TYR A 16 -8.36 -8.01 -0.42
CA TYR A 16 -9.58 -8.02 0.38
C TYR A 16 -10.69 -7.21 -0.32
N GLU A 17 -11.88 -7.76 -0.38
CA GLU A 17 -12.99 -7.15 -1.14
C GLU A 17 -13.33 -5.73 -0.68
N MET A 18 -13.26 -5.47 0.62
CA MET A 18 -13.55 -4.14 1.19
C MET A 18 -12.38 -3.15 1.09
N GLN A 19 -11.25 -3.55 0.48
CA GLN A 19 -10.15 -2.62 0.22
C GLN A 19 -10.52 -1.68 -0.92
N HIS A 20 -10.52 -0.38 -0.67
CA HIS A 20 -10.75 0.65 -1.69
C HIS A 20 -9.46 1.31 -2.17
N GLY A 21 -8.45 1.45 -1.30
CA GLY A 21 -7.17 2.06 -1.68
C GLY A 21 -6.40 1.22 -2.70
N PHE A 22 -5.79 1.90 -3.68
CA PHE A 22 -4.94 1.31 -4.72
C PHE A 22 -5.62 0.22 -5.57
N ARG A 23 -6.93 0.30 -5.75
CA ARG A 23 -7.69 -0.62 -6.62
C ARG A 23 -8.35 0.13 -7.77
N SER A 24 -8.47 -0.57 -8.93
CA SER A 24 -9.21 -0.06 -10.09
C SER A 24 -10.70 0.12 -9.75
N ASN A 25 -11.30 1.18 -10.27
CA ASN A 25 -12.72 1.50 -10.07
C ASN A 25 -13.16 1.67 -8.61
N ARG A 26 -12.23 1.92 -7.70
CA ARG A 26 -12.48 2.24 -6.29
C ARG A 26 -11.78 3.54 -5.90
N SER A 27 -12.35 4.26 -4.95
CA SER A 27 -11.84 5.55 -4.50
C SER A 27 -12.12 5.77 -3.01
N CYS A 28 -11.58 6.85 -2.45
CA CYS A 28 -11.93 7.27 -1.09
C CYS A 28 -13.42 7.58 -0.97
N GLU A 29 -14.00 8.19 -2.00
CA GLU A 29 -15.43 8.52 -2.06
C GLU A 29 -16.27 7.25 -2.03
N SER A 30 -15.93 6.23 -2.82
CA SER A 30 -16.68 4.97 -2.82
C SER A 30 -16.59 4.26 -1.46
N GLN A 31 -15.49 4.40 -0.73
CA GLN A 31 -15.34 3.89 0.63
C GLN A 31 -16.24 4.63 1.62
N ILE A 32 -16.27 5.97 1.55
CA ILE A 32 -17.11 6.81 2.42
C ILE A 32 -18.59 6.53 2.16
N ILE A 33 -18.99 6.41 0.90
CA ILE A 33 -20.38 6.10 0.54
C ILE A 33 -20.78 4.73 1.08
N SER A 34 -19.93 3.71 0.96
CA SER A 34 -20.18 2.38 1.50
C SER A 34 -20.36 2.40 3.03
N LEU A 35 -19.49 3.13 3.73
CA LEU A 35 -19.60 3.31 5.18
C LEU A 35 -20.88 4.05 5.56
N ALA A 36 -21.18 5.17 4.90
CA ALA A 36 -22.38 5.96 5.17
C ALA A 36 -23.66 5.13 4.96
N HIS A 37 -23.70 4.32 3.90
CA HIS A 37 -24.80 3.41 3.64
C HIS A 37 -24.97 2.37 4.76
N GLN A 38 -23.88 1.76 5.23
CA GLN A 38 -23.94 0.80 6.33
C GLN A 38 -24.44 1.45 7.64
N LEU A 39 -23.98 2.66 7.94
CA LEU A 39 -24.40 3.41 9.12
C LEU A 39 -25.90 3.76 9.04
N ALA A 40 -26.38 4.20 7.86
CA ALA A 40 -27.80 4.47 7.64
C ALA A 40 -28.66 3.22 7.83
N GLN A 41 -28.26 2.10 7.24
CA GLN A 41 -28.98 0.83 7.42
C GLN A 41 -29.04 0.37 8.89
N ASN A 42 -27.97 0.56 9.63
CA ASN A 42 -27.92 0.20 11.04
C ASN A 42 -28.84 1.12 11.86
N ASN A 43 -28.84 2.42 11.54
CA ASN A 43 -29.72 3.40 12.17
C ASN A 43 -31.21 3.06 11.95
N ASP A 44 -31.59 2.73 10.72
CA ASP A 44 -32.97 2.35 10.37
C ASP A 44 -33.44 1.09 11.14
N LYS A 45 -32.51 0.23 11.49
CA LYS A 45 -32.77 -1.00 12.27
C LYS A 45 -32.61 -0.79 13.78
N ASN A 46 -32.34 0.44 14.25
CA ASN A 46 -32.01 0.76 15.64
C ASN A 46 -30.82 -0.06 16.18
N ILE A 47 -29.82 -0.37 15.32
CA ILE A 47 -28.59 -1.07 15.72
C ILE A 47 -27.54 -0.03 16.08
N GLN A 48 -27.06 -0.06 17.30
CA GLN A 48 -25.91 0.75 17.72
C GLN A 48 -24.68 0.36 16.91
N THR A 49 -23.92 1.36 16.44
CA THR A 49 -22.70 1.14 15.65
C THR A 49 -21.57 1.94 16.25
N ASP A 50 -20.47 1.26 16.57
CA ASP A 50 -19.23 1.89 17.02
C ASP A 50 -18.22 1.88 15.85
N LEU A 51 -17.63 3.02 15.55
CA LEU A 51 -16.63 3.16 14.50
C LEU A 51 -15.23 3.31 15.10
N ILE A 52 -14.36 2.35 14.80
CA ILE A 52 -12.95 2.37 15.20
C ILE A 52 -12.08 2.65 13.96
N ILE A 53 -11.39 3.79 13.97
CA ILE A 53 -10.49 4.19 12.87
C ILE A 53 -9.04 3.93 13.31
N MET A 54 -8.31 3.15 12.53
CA MET A 54 -6.90 2.84 12.76
C MET A 54 -6.06 3.27 11.57
N ASP A 55 -4.88 3.84 11.84
CA ASP A 55 -3.90 4.23 10.81
C ASP A 55 -2.50 3.73 11.16
N PHE A 56 -1.70 3.46 10.13
CA PHE A 56 -0.31 3.03 10.29
C PHE A 56 0.65 4.21 10.28
N ALA A 57 1.30 4.48 11.40
CA ALA A 57 2.37 5.47 11.42
C ALA A 57 3.52 5.08 10.48
N LYS A 58 3.81 5.94 9.49
CA LYS A 58 4.88 5.74 8.51
C LYS A 58 4.74 4.42 7.72
N ALA A 59 3.54 4.10 7.23
CA ALA A 59 3.22 2.85 6.54
C ALA A 59 4.23 2.48 5.45
N PHE A 60 4.63 3.43 4.60
CA PHE A 60 5.59 3.20 3.51
C PHE A 60 7.04 3.09 4.01
N ASP A 61 7.44 3.87 5.00
CA ASP A 61 8.83 3.95 5.48
C ASP A 61 9.24 2.71 6.31
N LYS A 62 8.26 2.02 6.87
CA LYS A 62 8.48 0.86 7.76
C LYS A 62 8.32 -0.50 7.09
N VAL A 63 8.20 -0.58 5.76
CA VAL A 63 8.05 -1.86 5.06
C VAL A 63 9.37 -2.65 5.08
N PRO A 64 9.44 -3.82 5.74
CA PRO A 64 10.65 -4.65 5.76
C PRO A 64 10.82 -5.37 4.42
N TYR A 65 11.94 -5.17 3.72
CA TYR A 65 12.16 -5.73 2.38
C TYR A 65 12.01 -7.25 2.32
N LYS A 66 12.58 -7.98 3.28
CA LYS A 66 12.47 -9.44 3.33
C LYS A 66 11.02 -9.92 3.38
N ARG A 67 10.19 -9.27 4.21
CA ARG A 67 8.76 -9.63 4.31
C ARG A 67 8.00 -9.28 3.05
N LEU A 68 8.30 -8.13 2.42
CA LEU A 68 7.69 -7.73 1.16
C LEU A 68 7.98 -8.76 0.07
N ILE A 69 9.23 -9.14 -0.14
CA ILE A 69 9.62 -10.12 -1.17
C ILE A 69 9.00 -11.49 -0.89
N SER A 70 9.02 -11.95 0.36
CA SER A 70 8.36 -13.20 0.75
C SER A 70 6.86 -13.17 0.44
N LYS A 71 6.19 -12.06 0.72
CA LYS A 71 4.76 -11.89 0.44
C LYS A 71 4.46 -11.85 -1.05
N LEU A 72 5.28 -11.19 -1.87
CA LEU A 72 5.13 -11.17 -3.32
C LEU A 72 5.25 -12.58 -3.92
N LYS A 73 6.24 -13.36 -3.47
CA LYS A 73 6.40 -14.77 -3.87
C LYS A 73 5.21 -15.62 -3.45
N PHE A 74 4.73 -15.46 -2.23
CA PHE A 74 3.55 -16.15 -1.73
C PHE A 74 2.30 -15.86 -2.57
N TYR A 75 2.18 -14.65 -3.11
CA TYR A 75 1.09 -14.25 -4.00
C TYR A 75 1.31 -14.64 -5.48
N GLY A 76 2.33 -15.44 -5.78
CA GLY A 76 2.57 -15.95 -7.12
C GLY A 76 3.21 -14.96 -8.08
N ILE A 77 3.80 -13.87 -7.58
CA ILE A 77 4.59 -12.95 -8.40
C ILE A 77 5.86 -13.65 -8.83
N SER A 78 6.17 -13.59 -10.14
CA SER A 78 7.29 -14.32 -10.75
C SER A 78 8.64 -13.98 -10.11
N ASP A 79 9.56 -14.95 -10.11
CA ASP A 79 10.91 -14.76 -9.57
C ASP A 79 11.68 -13.66 -10.31
N GLN A 80 11.46 -13.49 -11.61
CA GLN A 80 12.05 -12.41 -12.38
C GLN A 80 11.61 -11.04 -11.86
N THR A 81 10.32 -10.86 -11.62
CA THR A 81 9.75 -9.62 -11.08
C THR A 81 10.22 -9.37 -9.65
N THR A 82 10.22 -10.38 -8.79
CA THR A 82 10.67 -10.25 -7.41
C THR A 82 12.17 -9.97 -7.31
N THR A 83 12.99 -10.51 -8.20
CA THR A 83 14.43 -10.20 -8.32
C THR A 83 14.63 -8.75 -8.72
N TRP A 84 13.88 -8.28 -9.70
CA TRP A 84 13.93 -6.87 -10.12
C TRP A 84 13.54 -5.93 -8.97
N ILE A 85 12.44 -6.21 -8.27
CA ILE A 85 12.00 -5.41 -7.10
C ILE A 85 13.07 -5.42 -6.00
N THR A 86 13.68 -6.57 -5.75
CA THR A 86 14.75 -6.70 -4.76
C THR A 86 15.93 -5.80 -5.13
N SER A 87 16.37 -5.83 -6.39
CA SER A 87 17.45 -4.97 -6.89
C SER A 87 17.09 -3.49 -6.81
N PHE A 88 15.86 -3.13 -7.14
CA PHE A 88 15.36 -1.76 -7.05
C PHE A 88 15.35 -1.22 -5.62
N LEU A 89 15.05 -2.05 -4.64
CA LEU A 89 15.00 -1.67 -3.23
C LEU A 89 16.37 -1.74 -2.54
N ALA A 90 17.31 -2.52 -3.09
CA ALA A 90 18.65 -2.71 -2.51
C ALA A 90 19.53 -1.47 -2.69
N ASN A 91 20.45 -1.26 -1.76
CA ASN A 91 21.51 -0.24 -1.83
C ASN A 91 21.01 1.19 -2.09
N ARG A 92 19.77 1.49 -1.72
CA ARG A 92 19.24 2.85 -1.83
C ARG A 92 19.88 3.75 -0.78
N THR A 93 20.13 4.99 -1.18
CA THR A 93 20.57 6.07 -0.27
C THR A 93 19.59 7.23 -0.40
N GLN A 94 19.52 8.01 0.64
CA GLN A 94 18.76 9.27 0.66
C GLN A 94 19.63 10.43 1.08
N THR A 95 19.34 11.60 0.55
CA THR A 95 19.93 12.89 0.94
C THR A 95 18.81 13.90 1.09
N VAL A 96 19.02 14.90 1.92
CA VAL A 96 18.15 16.07 2.02
C VAL A 96 18.81 17.22 1.25
N LEU A 97 18.04 17.82 0.35
CA LEU A 97 18.45 19.03 -0.34
C LEU A 97 17.67 20.20 0.27
N LEU A 98 18.40 21.17 0.81
CA LEU A 98 17.85 22.41 1.33
C LEU A 98 18.56 23.58 0.65
N GLU A 99 17.80 24.38 -0.10
CA GLU A 99 18.33 25.42 -0.97
C GLU A 99 19.41 24.85 -1.89
N ASN A 100 20.68 25.21 -1.73
CA ASN A 100 21.79 24.70 -2.54
C ASN A 100 22.75 23.79 -1.75
N THR A 101 22.33 23.34 -0.56
CA THR A 101 23.16 22.49 0.31
C THR A 101 22.55 21.09 0.40
N THR A 102 23.37 20.07 0.17
CA THR A 102 22.98 18.66 0.25
C THR A 102 23.57 18.02 1.49
N SER A 103 22.75 17.29 2.24
CA SER A 103 23.21 16.50 3.39
C SER A 103 24.11 15.33 2.95
N GLU A 104 24.77 14.70 3.92
CA GLU A 104 25.43 13.41 3.70
C GLU A 104 24.44 12.33 3.23
N LYS A 105 24.96 11.36 2.47
CA LYS A 105 24.20 10.19 2.02
C LYS A 105 23.99 9.21 3.17
N ILE A 106 22.73 8.88 3.43
CA ILE A 106 22.35 7.88 4.44
C ILE A 106 21.74 6.67 3.74
N ALA A 107 22.15 5.47 4.14
CA ALA A 107 21.59 4.23 3.61
C ALA A 107 20.13 4.06 4.03
N VAL A 108 19.27 3.68 3.07
CA VAL A 108 17.85 3.35 3.31
C VAL A 108 17.73 1.84 3.53
N THR A 109 17.47 1.45 4.76
CA THR A 109 17.42 0.04 5.19
C THR A 109 16.02 -0.57 5.21
N SER A 110 14.99 0.26 5.08
CA SER A 110 13.58 -0.16 5.06
C SER A 110 12.74 0.80 4.24
N GLY A 111 11.49 0.46 4.03
CA GLY A 111 10.50 1.30 3.34
C GLY A 111 10.56 1.24 1.83
N VAL A 112 9.44 1.57 1.23
CA VAL A 112 9.26 1.66 -0.22
C VAL A 112 9.10 3.12 -0.63
N PRO A 113 9.52 3.51 -1.86
CA PRO A 113 9.32 4.87 -2.34
C PRO A 113 7.84 5.22 -2.34
N LYS A 114 7.50 6.38 -1.78
CA LYS A 114 6.19 6.97 -2.00
C LYS A 114 6.14 7.46 -3.45
N GLN A 115 5.08 7.12 -4.17
CA GLN A 115 4.79 7.84 -5.40
C GLN A 115 4.42 9.28 -5.04
N LEU A 116 5.24 10.23 -5.47
CA LEU A 116 4.85 11.63 -5.51
C LEU A 116 4.01 11.78 -6.78
N TYR A 117 2.72 12.02 -6.60
CA TYR A 117 1.83 12.44 -7.68
C TYR A 117 2.01 13.93 -7.90
#